data_f2dec342f351f7e6802d05eaa50c01ba
#
_entry.id   f2dec342f351f7e6802d05eaa50c01ba
#
_cell.length_a   1.000
_cell.length_b   1.000
_cell.length_c   1.000
_cell.angle_alpha   90.00
_cell.angle_beta   90.00
_cell.angle_gamma   90.00
#
_symmetry.space_group_name_H-M   'P 1'
#
loop_
_entity.id
_entity.type
_entity.pdbx_description
1 polymer ?
#
loop_
_entity_poly.entity_id
_entity_poly.type
_entity_poly.pdbx_seq_one_letter_code
_entity_poly.pdbx_strand_id
1 'polypeptide(L)'
;MTFSEGNLAGCLGWTPRADPFRQVLPSGGASATREISKYSTIMDIQIATLCDFAADYNGKLVISGTFDTLAARAVPVVHPSCALALRFCFTPEDVGRHKLSINIINEDGDSLDPNNMPIEPEFEVQLPKNVPFLTRNIVMNLQGLRFPEAGIYSIDIGADGEVLVRLPLRVIQVNQGANGEPQLA
;
A
#
# COMPACT_ATOMS: atom_id res chain seq x y z
N MET A 1 6.28 -22.17 46.49
CA MET A 1 5.30 -22.50 45.43
C MET A 1 6.09 -22.69 44.14
N THR A 2 6.33 -23.93 43.83
CA THR A 2 7.12 -24.40 42.68
C THR A 2 6.14 -24.60 41.51
N PHE A 3 6.35 -23.88 40.41
CA PHE A 3 5.60 -24.10 39.16
C PHE A 3 6.31 -25.19 38.35
N SER A 4 5.56 -26.25 38.09
CA SER A 4 5.90 -27.40 37.26
C SER A 4 5.95 -27.01 35.78
N GLU A 5 7.05 -27.33 35.09
CA GLU A 5 7.19 -27.27 33.63
C GLU A 5 6.32 -28.35 32.98
N GLY A 6 5.27 -27.91 32.31
CA GLY A 6 4.42 -28.73 31.46
C GLY A 6 4.97 -28.78 30.03
N ASN A 7 5.40 -29.96 29.65
CA ASN A 7 5.88 -30.38 28.34
C ASN A 7 4.77 -30.20 27.25
N LEU A 8 4.93 -29.28 26.32
CA LEU A 8 4.13 -29.14 25.10
C LEU A 8 4.97 -29.57 23.88
N ALA A 9 5.29 -30.86 23.83
CA ALA A 9 5.73 -31.49 22.57
C ALA A 9 4.50 -32.05 21.85
N GLY A 10 4.17 -31.47 20.72
CA GLY A 10 3.25 -32.05 19.77
C GLY A 10 2.20 -31.10 19.20
N CYS A 11 2.56 -30.32 18.18
CA CYS A 11 1.65 -29.96 17.08
C CYS A 11 2.40 -29.32 15.93
N LEU A 12 2.35 -29.99 14.80
CA LEU A 12 2.53 -29.50 13.42
C LEU A 12 3.97 -29.19 12.98
N GLY A 13 4.53 -30.19 12.27
CA GLY A 13 5.74 -30.06 11.46
C GLY A 13 5.66 -28.95 10.43
N TRP A 14 6.09 -27.75 10.81
CA TRP A 14 6.39 -26.69 9.87
C TRP A 14 7.82 -26.94 9.35
N THR A 15 7.93 -27.47 8.13
CA THR A 15 9.19 -27.48 7.40
C THR A 15 9.31 -26.14 6.67
N PRO A 16 10.39 -25.36 6.88
CA PRO A 16 10.59 -24.14 6.11
C PRO A 16 10.73 -24.51 4.64
N ARG A 17 9.86 -23.97 3.81
CA ARG A 17 10.03 -24.03 2.34
C ARG A 17 11.35 -23.42 2.00
N ALA A 18 12.12 -24.13 1.16
CA ALA A 18 13.37 -23.62 0.60
C ALA A 18 13.14 -22.26 -0.05
N ASP A 19 13.96 -21.30 0.35
CA ASP A 19 13.97 -19.94 -0.18
C ASP A 19 14.30 -20.00 -1.70
N PRO A 20 13.39 -19.63 -2.61
CA PRO A 20 13.62 -19.68 -4.04
C PRO A 20 14.64 -18.63 -4.53
N PHE A 21 15.15 -17.76 -3.65
CA PHE A 21 16.11 -16.70 -3.97
C PHE A 21 17.55 -16.98 -3.51
N ARG A 22 17.86 -18.19 -3.05
CA ARG A 22 19.24 -18.54 -2.72
C ARG A 22 20.05 -18.71 -4.02
N GLN A 23 20.56 -17.61 -4.54
CA GLN A 23 21.56 -17.64 -5.61
C GLN A 23 22.86 -18.25 -5.09
N VAL A 24 23.23 -19.39 -5.69
CA VAL A 24 24.56 -20.00 -5.52
C VAL A 24 25.58 -19.06 -6.18
N LEU A 25 26.43 -18.43 -5.38
CA LEU A 25 27.52 -17.62 -5.87
C LEU A 25 28.59 -18.53 -6.50
N PRO A 26 29.03 -18.29 -7.75
CA PRO A 26 30.17 -18.99 -8.32
C PRO A 26 31.46 -18.50 -7.64
N SER A 27 32.28 -19.45 -7.18
CA SER A 27 33.63 -19.21 -6.72
C SER A 27 34.54 -18.96 -7.93
N GLY A 28 34.94 -17.73 -8.17
CA GLY A 28 35.87 -17.38 -9.23
C GLY A 28 36.29 -15.92 -9.11
N GLY A 29 37.57 -15.72 -8.73
CA GLY A 29 38.14 -14.39 -8.53
C GLY A 29 38.26 -13.59 -9.81
N ALA A 30 37.74 -12.40 -9.81
CA ALA A 30 38.21 -11.26 -10.60
C ALA A 30 37.77 -10.02 -9.85
N SER A 31 38.73 -9.15 -9.52
CA SER A 31 38.53 -7.82 -8.98
C SER A 31 37.77 -6.98 -10.02
N ALA A 32 36.45 -7.06 -9.98
CA ALA A 32 35.59 -6.10 -10.64
C ALA A 32 35.18 -5.12 -9.54
N THR A 33 35.71 -3.91 -9.63
CA THR A 33 35.19 -2.74 -8.93
C THR A 33 33.71 -2.64 -9.34
N ARG A 34 32.84 -3.25 -8.57
CA ARG A 34 31.39 -3.05 -8.72
C ARG A 34 31.17 -1.56 -8.44
N GLU A 35 30.90 -0.80 -9.49
CA GLU A 35 30.18 0.45 -9.33
C GLU A 35 28.94 0.08 -8.51
N ILE A 36 28.89 0.60 -7.28
CA ILE A 36 27.68 0.60 -6.48
C ILE A 36 26.73 1.48 -7.28
N SER A 37 25.91 0.83 -8.11
CA SER A 37 24.74 1.47 -8.69
C SER A 37 24.08 2.20 -7.54
N LYS A 38 23.93 3.52 -7.68
CA LYS A 38 23.11 4.33 -6.78
C LYS A 38 21.75 3.64 -6.73
N TYR A 39 21.52 2.80 -5.71
CA TYR A 39 20.18 2.40 -5.38
C TYR A 39 19.48 3.71 -5.07
N SER A 40 18.58 4.13 -5.95
CA SER A 40 17.56 5.13 -5.63
C SER A 40 16.96 4.67 -4.30
N THR A 41 17.09 5.50 -3.30
CA THR A 41 16.55 5.21 -1.96
C THR A 41 15.05 5.28 -2.10
N ILE A 42 14.44 4.12 -2.36
CA ILE A 42 13.00 4.02 -2.49
C ILE A 42 12.48 3.98 -1.07
N MET A 43 11.73 5.00 -0.66
CA MET A 43 11.02 5.01 0.62
C MET A 43 10.23 3.71 0.80
N ASP A 44 10.37 3.08 1.95
CA ASP A 44 9.67 1.84 2.25
C ASP A 44 8.23 2.12 2.70
N ILE A 45 7.25 1.56 1.97
CA ILE A 45 5.84 1.59 2.35
C ILE A 45 5.48 0.26 3.00
N GLN A 46 5.35 0.26 4.32
CA GLN A 46 5.00 -0.93 5.09
C GLN A 46 3.52 -1.30 4.97
N ILE A 47 2.65 -0.30 4.84
CA ILE A 47 1.20 -0.47 4.71
C ILE A 47 0.70 0.54 3.69
N ALA A 48 -0.11 0.05 2.74
CA ALA A 48 -0.91 0.86 1.85
C ALA A 48 -2.23 0.14 1.60
N THR A 49 -3.36 0.78 1.89
CA THR A 49 -4.68 0.17 1.68
C THR A 49 -5.79 1.22 1.63
N LEU A 50 -6.84 0.93 0.86
CA LEU A 50 -8.13 1.61 0.99
C LEU A 50 -8.96 0.98 2.11
N CYS A 51 -9.71 1.81 2.82
CA CYS A 51 -10.58 1.36 3.89
C CYS A 51 -11.74 2.35 4.12
N ASP A 52 -12.76 1.92 4.83
CA ASP A 52 -13.88 2.78 5.22
C ASP A 52 -13.45 3.89 6.19
N PHE A 53 -12.52 3.54 7.10
CA PHE A 53 -12.01 4.46 8.11
C PHE A 53 -10.56 4.14 8.46
N ALA A 54 -9.76 5.19 8.60
CA ALA A 54 -8.43 5.10 9.20
C ALA A 54 -8.15 6.32 10.10
N ALA A 55 -7.29 6.12 11.09
CA ALA A 55 -6.81 7.19 11.96
C ALA A 55 -5.39 6.91 12.46
N ASP A 56 -4.62 7.96 12.68
CA ASP A 56 -3.43 7.89 13.52
C ASP A 56 -3.83 8.14 14.98
N TYR A 57 -3.54 7.18 15.83
CA TYR A 57 -3.75 7.29 17.26
C TYR A 57 -2.41 7.15 17.99
N ASN A 58 -1.79 8.29 18.32
CA ASN A 58 -0.50 8.35 19.00
C ASN A 58 0.59 7.52 18.29
N GLY A 59 0.73 7.69 16.97
CA GLY A 59 1.69 6.95 16.14
C GLY A 59 1.28 5.52 15.80
N LYS A 60 0.08 5.09 16.20
CA LYS A 60 -0.50 3.79 15.86
C LYS A 60 -1.53 3.98 14.77
N LEU A 61 -1.36 3.28 13.64
CA LEU A 61 -2.31 3.30 12.55
C LEU A 61 -3.48 2.38 12.89
N VAL A 62 -4.68 2.95 12.93
CA VAL A 62 -5.95 2.22 13.06
C VAL A 62 -6.59 2.16 11.70
N ILE A 63 -7.00 0.97 11.26
CA ILE A 63 -7.63 0.71 9.96
C ILE A 63 -8.88 -0.14 10.21
N SER A 64 -9.99 0.23 9.56
CA SER A 64 -11.25 -0.49 9.63
C SER A 64 -11.92 -0.58 8.27
N GLY A 65 -12.39 -1.77 7.88
CA GLY A 65 -13.12 -1.99 6.64
C GLY A 65 -12.25 -1.85 5.40
N THR A 66 -11.17 -2.62 5.27
CA THR A 66 -10.34 -2.62 4.06
C THR A 66 -11.08 -3.23 2.88
N PHE A 67 -10.97 -2.61 1.70
CA PHE A 67 -11.61 -3.11 0.49
C PHE A 67 -10.77 -2.83 -0.76
N ASP A 68 -11.03 -3.60 -1.80
CA ASP A 68 -10.47 -3.49 -3.14
C ASP A 68 -11.56 -3.53 -4.23
N THR A 69 -12.82 -3.64 -3.82
CA THR A 69 -13.94 -3.78 -4.72
C THR A 69 -15.11 -2.91 -4.27
N LEU A 70 -15.64 -2.11 -5.20
CA LEU A 70 -16.85 -1.31 -5.05
C LEU A 70 -17.96 -1.94 -5.87
N ALA A 71 -19.06 -2.30 -5.23
CA ALA A 71 -20.26 -2.81 -5.88
C ALA A 71 -21.29 -1.69 -6.04
N ALA A 72 -21.71 -1.41 -7.27
CA ALA A 72 -22.70 -0.40 -7.61
C ALA A 72 -23.86 -0.98 -8.39
N ARG A 73 -25.07 -0.43 -8.20
CA ARG A 73 -26.26 -0.81 -8.98
C ARG A 73 -26.24 -0.25 -10.39
N ALA A 74 -25.60 0.89 -10.56
CA ALA A 74 -25.47 1.57 -11.84
C ALA A 74 -24.19 2.39 -11.88
N VAL A 75 -23.68 2.65 -13.07
CA VAL A 75 -22.60 3.59 -13.35
C VAL A 75 -23.17 4.77 -14.17
N PRO A 76 -22.65 5.98 -14.03
CA PRO A 76 -21.55 6.38 -13.13
C PRO A 76 -21.95 6.30 -11.66
N VAL A 77 -21.02 5.87 -10.82
CA VAL A 77 -21.21 5.77 -9.36
C VAL A 77 -20.33 6.78 -8.63
N VAL A 78 -20.84 7.32 -7.54
CA VAL A 78 -20.07 8.16 -6.60
C VAL A 78 -19.89 7.40 -5.30
N HIS A 79 -18.64 7.11 -4.96
CA HIS A 79 -18.30 6.59 -3.63
C HIS A 79 -18.19 7.76 -2.66
N PRO A 80 -19.01 7.80 -1.61
CA PRO A 80 -19.18 9.03 -0.82
C PRO A 80 -17.92 9.37 -0.01
N SER A 81 -17.29 8.38 0.61
CA SER A 81 -16.07 8.60 1.39
C SER A 81 -15.33 7.29 1.66
N CYS A 82 -14.02 7.35 1.65
CA CYS A 82 -13.13 6.30 2.12
C CYS A 82 -11.82 6.94 2.62
N ALA A 83 -10.95 6.13 3.18
CA ALA A 83 -9.61 6.55 3.58
C ALA A 83 -8.54 5.75 2.84
N LEU A 84 -7.48 6.43 2.43
CA LEU A 84 -6.23 5.81 2.04
C LEU A 84 -5.31 5.83 3.26
N ALA A 85 -4.97 4.66 3.78
CA ALA A 85 -4.10 4.48 4.92
C ALA A 85 -2.71 4.05 4.47
N LEU A 86 -1.71 4.86 4.78
CA LEU A 86 -0.32 4.62 4.43
C LEU A 86 0.54 4.59 5.70
N ARG A 87 1.54 3.71 5.73
CA ARG A 87 2.59 3.70 6.74
C ARG A 87 3.93 3.59 6.06
N PHE A 88 4.74 4.63 6.23
CA PHE A 88 6.11 4.70 5.73
C PHE A 88 7.11 4.32 6.81
N CYS A 89 8.23 3.74 6.39
CA CYS A 89 9.42 3.55 7.21
C CYS A 89 10.57 4.32 6.56
N PHE A 90 11.04 5.35 7.24
CA PHE A 90 12.14 6.21 6.80
C PHE A 90 13.44 5.82 7.47
N THR A 91 14.50 5.84 6.71
CA THR A 91 15.88 5.62 7.15
C THR A 91 16.67 6.93 7.12
N PRO A 92 17.92 6.99 7.61
CA PRO A 92 18.75 8.17 7.50
C PRO A 92 18.99 8.64 6.05
N GLU A 93 18.80 7.75 5.08
CA GLU A 93 18.96 8.05 3.65
C GLU A 93 17.77 8.83 3.09
N ASP A 94 16.61 8.76 3.78
CA ASP A 94 15.38 9.44 3.41
C ASP A 94 15.23 10.81 4.09
N VAL A 95 16.30 11.34 4.72
CA VAL A 95 16.23 12.65 5.38
C VAL A 95 16.21 13.75 4.33
N GLY A 96 15.16 14.59 4.38
CA GLY A 96 14.98 15.69 3.44
C GLY A 96 13.53 16.02 3.15
N ARG A 97 13.34 16.85 2.12
CA ARG A 97 12.01 17.18 1.60
C ARG A 97 11.64 16.23 0.49
N HIS A 98 10.40 15.78 0.55
CA HIS A 98 9.84 14.80 -0.37
C HIS A 98 8.46 15.24 -0.82
N LYS A 99 8.10 14.85 -2.03
CA LYS A 99 6.78 15.08 -2.63
C LYS A 99 6.07 13.76 -2.82
N LEU A 100 5.02 13.53 -2.05
CA LEU A 100 4.14 12.38 -2.24
C LEU A 100 3.27 12.63 -3.47
N SER A 101 2.95 11.60 -4.23
CA SER A 101 2.02 11.66 -5.35
C SER A 101 1.00 10.55 -5.24
N ILE A 102 -0.28 10.90 -5.32
CA ILE A 102 -1.38 9.93 -5.28
C ILE A 102 -2.29 10.21 -6.46
N ASN A 103 -2.43 9.23 -7.33
CA ASN A 103 -3.29 9.30 -8.50
C ASN A 103 -4.20 8.07 -8.55
N ILE A 104 -5.43 8.26 -9.01
CA ILE A 104 -6.34 7.16 -9.34
C ILE A 104 -6.49 7.14 -10.85
N ILE A 105 -6.13 6.04 -11.47
CA ILE A 105 -6.12 5.86 -12.93
C ILE A 105 -7.01 4.69 -13.34
N ASN A 106 -7.53 4.74 -14.56
CA ASN A 106 -8.21 3.62 -15.19
C ASN A 106 -7.23 2.67 -15.88
N GLU A 107 -7.74 1.66 -16.59
CA GLU A 107 -6.93 0.67 -17.33
C GLU A 107 -6.11 1.31 -18.47
N ASP A 108 -6.56 2.42 -19.03
CA ASP A 108 -5.87 3.15 -20.10
C ASP A 108 -4.78 4.09 -19.56
N GLY A 109 -4.69 4.24 -18.22
CA GLY A 109 -3.75 5.14 -17.56
C GLY A 109 -4.26 6.57 -17.40
N ASP A 110 -5.52 6.83 -17.74
CA ASP A 110 -6.14 8.14 -17.59
C ASP A 110 -6.53 8.38 -16.12
N SER A 111 -6.26 9.60 -15.65
CA SER A 111 -6.64 9.99 -14.29
C SER A 111 -8.16 10.05 -14.14
N LEU A 112 -8.66 9.53 -13.02
CA LEU A 112 -10.08 9.56 -12.66
C LEU A 112 -10.63 10.99 -12.56
N ASP A 113 -9.84 11.91 -12.06
CA ASP A 113 -10.16 13.34 -11.95
C ASP A 113 -8.95 14.20 -12.35
N PRO A 114 -8.76 14.49 -13.63
CA PRO A 114 -7.60 15.24 -14.12
C PRO A 114 -7.47 16.67 -13.54
N ASN A 115 -8.55 17.22 -12.97
CA ASN A 115 -8.54 18.57 -12.39
C ASN A 115 -8.04 18.57 -10.92
N ASN A 116 -8.20 17.46 -10.20
CA ASN A 116 -7.88 17.37 -8.77
C ASN A 116 -6.81 16.30 -8.46
N MET A 117 -6.37 15.55 -9.46
CA MET A 117 -5.33 14.53 -9.33
C MET A 117 -4.19 14.78 -10.31
N PRO A 118 -2.96 14.40 -9.98
CA PRO A 118 -2.55 13.76 -8.71
C PRO A 118 -2.62 14.72 -7.51
N ILE A 119 -2.89 14.15 -6.33
CA ILE A 119 -2.75 14.86 -5.05
C ILE A 119 -1.28 14.79 -4.66
N GLU A 120 -0.63 15.95 -4.47
CA GLU A 120 0.83 16.02 -4.34
C GLU A 120 1.27 16.82 -3.10
N PRO A 121 1.04 16.32 -1.86
CA PRO A 121 1.52 16.99 -0.67
C PRO A 121 3.04 16.86 -0.51
N GLU A 122 3.67 17.95 -0.08
CA GLU A 122 5.06 17.92 0.34
C GLU A 122 5.18 17.62 1.84
N PHE A 123 6.22 16.91 2.21
CA PHE A 123 6.55 16.64 3.60
C PHE A 123 8.06 16.60 3.82
N GLU A 124 8.47 16.78 5.06
CA GLU A 124 9.86 16.74 5.45
C GLU A 124 10.12 15.57 6.39
N VAL A 125 11.16 14.80 6.10
CA VAL A 125 11.64 13.71 6.94
C VAL A 125 12.84 14.19 7.73
N GLN A 126 12.74 14.10 9.04
CA GLN A 126 13.82 14.42 9.99
C GLN A 126 13.97 13.24 10.94
N LEU A 127 15.17 12.67 11.02
CA LEU A 127 15.49 11.61 11.96
C LEU A 127 16.35 12.14 13.11
N PRO A 128 16.03 11.83 14.36
CA PRO A 128 16.91 12.11 15.49
C PRO A 128 18.24 11.36 15.35
N LYS A 129 19.31 11.91 15.93
CA LYS A 129 20.63 11.26 15.92
C LYS A 129 20.54 9.87 16.59
N ASN A 130 21.19 8.88 15.96
CA ASN A 130 21.25 7.49 16.43
C ASN A 130 19.91 6.72 16.39
N VAL A 131 18.92 7.22 15.68
CA VAL A 131 17.67 6.48 15.41
C VAL A 131 17.84 5.79 14.06
N PRO A 132 17.75 4.45 13.99
CA PRO A 132 17.99 3.69 12.75
C PRO A 132 16.85 3.84 11.74
N PHE A 133 15.62 4.08 12.19
CA PHE A 133 14.46 4.30 11.35
C PHE A 133 13.37 5.08 12.09
N LEU A 134 12.50 5.72 11.34
CA LEU A 134 11.30 6.40 11.83
C LEU A 134 10.10 5.95 11.00
N THR A 135 9.01 5.55 11.65
CA THR A 135 7.77 5.28 10.94
C THR A 135 6.80 6.45 11.06
N ARG A 136 6.10 6.74 9.96
CA ARG A 136 5.04 7.77 9.93
C ARG A 136 3.79 7.22 9.26
N ASN A 137 2.65 7.48 9.87
CA ASN A 137 1.36 7.18 9.27
C ASN A 137 0.85 8.40 8.53
N ILE A 138 0.30 8.19 7.33
CA ILE A 138 -0.40 9.19 6.55
C ILE A 138 -1.80 8.64 6.27
N VAL A 139 -2.81 9.37 6.70
CA VAL A 139 -4.21 9.04 6.45
C VAL A 139 -4.81 10.14 5.60
N MET A 140 -5.32 9.77 4.43
CA MET A 140 -5.98 10.70 3.52
C MET A 140 -7.44 10.30 3.36
N ASN A 141 -8.33 11.23 3.72
CA ASN A 141 -9.76 11.05 3.51
C ASN A 141 -10.12 11.47 2.09
N LEU A 142 -10.56 10.51 1.30
CA LEU A 142 -11.03 10.70 -0.07
C LEU A 142 -12.55 10.82 -0.08
N GLN A 143 -13.09 11.86 -0.68
CA GLN A 143 -14.52 12.13 -0.71
C GLN A 143 -15.02 12.30 -2.13
N GLY A 144 -16.22 11.76 -2.40
CA GLY A 144 -16.91 11.98 -3.64
C GLY A 144 -16.21 11.39 -4.86
N LEU A 145 -15.50 10.26 -4.71
CA LEU A 145 -14.83 9.59 -5.83
C LEU A 145 -15.87 9.14 -6.85
N ARG A 146 -15.80 9.69 -8.05
CA ARG A 146 -16.73 9.39 -9.14
C ARG A 146 -16.11 8.44 -10.15
N PHE A 147 -16.68 7.26 -10.27
CA PHE A 147 -16.29 6.25 -11.25
C PHE A 147 -17.28 6.27 -12.40
N PRO A 148 -16.84 6.65 -13.62
CA PRO A 148 -17.71 6.76 -14.78
C PRO A 148 -18.22 5.40 -15.24
N GLU A 149 -17.41 4.36 -15.11
CA GLU A 149 -17.65 3.02 -15.64
C GLU A 149 -17.30 1.94 -14.63
N ALA A 150 -17.84 0.74 -14.80
CA ALA A 150 -17.36 -0.46 -14.15
C ALA A 150 -16.05 -0.89 -14.82
N GLY A 151 -15.06 -1.34 -14.02
CA GLY A 151 -13.75 -1.69 -14.54
C GLY A 151 -12.72 -1.81 -13.43
N ILE A 152 -11.48 -1.94 -13.85
CA ILE A 152 -10.33 -1.99 -12.94
C ILE A 152 -9.67 -0.61 -12.93
N TYR A 153 -9.43 -0.12 -11.74
CA TYR A 153 -8.70 1.12 -11.48
C TYR A 153 -7.45 0.79 -10.66
N SER A 154 -6.49 1.69 -10.70
CA SER A 154 -5.29 1.63 -9.86
C SER A 154 -5.16 2.91 -9.06
N ILE A 155 -4.81 2.78 -7.78
CA ILE A 155 -4.36 3.91 -6.97
C ILE A 155 -2.85 3.85 -6.94
N ASP A 156 -2.21 4.74 -7.69
CA ASP A 156 -0.77 4.84 -7.77
C ASP A 156 -0.28 5.79 -6.67
N ILE A 157 0.57 5.27 -5.81
CA ILE A 157 1.20 6.01 -4.72
C ILE A 157 2.69 6.10 -5.04
N GLY A 158 3.17 7.30 -5.18
CA GLY A 158 4.56 7.57 -5.52
C GLY A 158 5.18 8.62 -4.61
N ALA A 159 6.49 8.73 -4.66
CA ALA A 159 7.25 9.81 -4.07
C ALA A 159 8.36 10.24 -5.01
N ASP A 160 8.62 11.55 -5.07
CA ASP A 160 9.71 12.18 -5.84
C ASP A 160 9.72 11.79 -7.32
N GLY A 161 8.53 11.51 -7.90
CA GLY A 161 8.36 11.13 -9.30
C GLY A 161 8.44 9.63 -9.60
N GLU A 162 8.67 8.80 -8.58
CA GLU A 162 8.69 7.34 -8.72
C GLU A 162 7.44 6.72 -8.10
N VAL A 163 6.83 5.74 -8.76
CA VAL A 163 5.71 4.97 -8.21
C VAL A 163 6.25 3.93 -7.24
N LEU A 164 5.83 4.00 -5.99
CA LEU A 164 6.26 3.09 -4.92
C LEU A 164 5.35 1.88 -4.80
N VAL A 165 4.03 2.10 -4.92
CA VAL A 165 3.04 1.02 -4.81
C VAL A 165 1.80 1.34 -5.64
N ARG A 166 1.16 0.29 -6.15
CA ARG A 166 -0.11 0.35 -6.87
C ARG A 166 -1.14 -0.51 -6.13
N LEU A 167 -2.26 0.10 -5.78
CA LEU A 167 -3.38 -0.61 -5.17
C LEU A 167 -4.45 -0.84 -6.23
N PRO A 168 -4.82 -2.09 -6.52
CA PRO A 168 -5.92 -2.36 -7.43
C PRO A 168 -7.26 -1.99 -6.77
N LEU A 169 -8.15 -1.41 -7.55
CA LEU A 169 -9.53 -1.13 -7.15
C LEU A 169 -10.47 -1.55 -8.27
N ARG A 170 -11.37 -2.46 -7.98
CA ARG A 170 -12.36 -2.93 -8.95
C ARG A 170 -13.72 -2.30 -8.68
N VAL A 171 -14.34 -1.74 -9.71
CA VAL A 171 -15.73 -1.27 -9.69
C VAL A 171 -16.58 -2.25 -10.47
N ILE A 172 -17.55 -2.86 -9.81
CA ILE A 172 -18.45 -3.84 -10.43
C ILE A 172 -19.88 -3.32 -10.41
N GLN A 173 -20.61 -3.59 -11.51
CA GLN A 173 -22.04 -3.39 -11.54
C GLN A 173 -22.74 -4.68 -11.12
N VAL A 174 -23.65 -4.56 -10.15
CA VAL A 174 -24.45 -5.69 -9.66
C VAL A 174 -25.91 -5.46 -10.00
N ASN A 175 -26.51 -6.40 -10.70
CA ASN A 175 -27.94 -6.42 -10.96
C ASN A 175 -28.65 -7.15 -9.81
N GLN A 176 -29.82 -6.69 -9.40
CA GLN A 176 -30.70 -7.49 -8.57
C GLN A 176 -31.32 -8.58 -9.43
N GLY A 177 -30.94 -9.83 -9.22
CA GLY A 177 -31.65 -10.96 -9.80
C GLY A 177 -33.12 -10.95 -9.35
N ALA A 178 -34.00 -11.58 -10.12
CA ALA A 178 -35.44 -11.65 -9.84
C ALA A 178 -35.79 -12.20 -8.44
N ASN A 179 -34.83 -12.82 -7.74
CA ASN A 179 -34.95 -13.37 -6.40
C ASN A 179 -34.27 -12.52 -5.31
N GLY A 180 -33.83 -11.29 -5.62
CA GLY A 180 -33.18 -10.41 -4.64
C GLY A 180 -31.70 -10.74 -4.33
N GLU A 181 -31.13 -11.76 -4.95
CA GLU A 181 -29.71 -12.08 -4.82
C GLU A 181 -28.86 -11.21 -5.77
N PRO A 182 -27.73 -10.63 -5.31
CA PRO A 182 -26.84 -9.87 -6.16
C PRO A 182 -26.17 -10.79 -7.18
N GLN A 183 -26.33 -10.52 -8.47
CA GLN A 183 -25.63 -11.18 -9.56
C GLN A 183 -24.63 -10.22 -10.18
N LEU A 184 -23.42 -10.72 -10.47
CA LEU A 184 -22.42 -10.02 -11.24
C LEU A 184 -22.91 -9.87 -12.67
N ALA A 185 -22.85 -8.66 -13.20
CA ALA A 185 -23.19 -8.34 -14.60
C ALA A 185 -22.04 -8.72 -15.53
#